data_4c2a2215007170adb36461757e8e7319
#
_entry.id   4c2a2215007170adb36461757e8e7319
#
_cell.length_a   1.000
_cell.length_b   1.000
_cell.length_c   1.000
_cell.angle_alpha   90.00
_cell.angle_beta   90.00
_cell.angle_gamma   90.00
#
_symmetry.space_group_name_H-M   'P 1'
#
loop_
_entity.id
_entity.type
_entity.pdbx_description
1 polymer ?
#
loop_
_entity_poly.entity_id
_entity_poly.type
_entity_poly.pdbx_seq_one_letter_code
_entity_poly.pdbx_strand_id
1 'polypeptide(L)'
;MSVVRGRDSARRRVGPSLIVPALVATFALTLAACSAMAGNPTSAAAVRQQLQSVRSAGGYQQVIGGLLPSVVEISADNSTGSGVVFDARGDIVTNEHVVGNAKSFEVRTSTLSAPLPARLVGRFAPDDLAVIRVTRDARMLRPARWASPAQIQVGAIVLAMGSPYGLIDSVTEGIVSATGRTVSGPEPKGQPPAVIVGAIQTSAAINPGNSGGALALLSGQVIGIPTLSATDPELGSAAPGIGFAIPASTVIPIATQLIRSGKVTRSGRATLGITGRTYTASGSAAGVAVDQAPAGSPAAKAGIRAGDVIAGVDGQLTPTVSELELVLAGLRPGQGVSVEILRAGNPRQVTATLGTLRN
;
A
#
# COMPACT_ATOMS: atom_id res chain seq x y z
N MET A 1 -9.18 -29.07 66.31
CA MET A 1 -8.30 -29.26 67.52
C MET A 1 -7.29 -28.13 67.48
N SER A 2 -7.40 -27.40 68.43
CA SER A 2 -6.60 -26.75 69.47
C SER A 2 -5.91 -25.49 68.96
N VAL A 3 -6.36 -24.26 69.29
CA VAL A 3 -6.32 -23.59 70.63
C VAL A 3 -4.86 -23.29 71.02
N VAL A 4 -4.35 -22.08 71.26
CA VAL A 4 -4.75 -21.07 72.23
C VAL A 4 -3.75 -19.90 72.29
N ARG A 5 -4.20 -18.63 72.37
CA ARG A 5 -3.82 -17.56 73.34
C ARG A 5 -2.34 -17.08 73.37
N GLY A 6 -2.02 -15.86 73.53
CA GLY A 6 -2.71 -14.66 74.07
C GLY A 6 -1.71 -13.75 74.71
N ARG A 7 -2.14 -12.47 74.95
CA ARG A 7 -1.66 -11.50 75.97
C ARG A 7 -0.38 -10.71 75.66
N ASP A 8 -0.20 -9.51 76.03
CA ASP A 8 -0.98 -8.40 76.55
C ASP A 8 -0.03 -7.22 76.79
N SER A 9 -0.54 -6.04 76.66
CA SER A 9 -0.29 -4.81 77.40
C SER A 9 1.13 -4.25 77.60
N ALA A 10 1.32 -2.99 77.21
CA ALA A 10 1.59 -1.94 78.19
C ALA A 10 1.53 -0.52 77.60
N ARG A 11 0.60 0.25 78.11
CA ARG A 11 0.50 1.70 77.91
C ARG A 11 1.66 2.40 78.59
N ARG A 12 2.23 3.44 77.99
CA ARG A 12 2.74 4.61 78.72
C ARG A 12 2.38 5.89 78.02
N ARG A 13 1.59 6.69 78.65
CA ARG A 13 1.37 8.12 78.39
C ARG A 13 2.51 8.91 78.99
N VAL A 14 3.05 9.90 78.24
CA VAL A 14 3.56 11.15 78.82
C VAL A 14 3.30 12.25 77.77
N GLY A 15 2.85 13.36 78.31
CA GLY A 15 2.19 14.48 77.70
C GLY A 15 3.11 15.56 77.04
N PRO A 16 2.56 16.76 76.81
CA PRO A 16 2.97 17.60 75.69
C PRO A 16 4.07 18.59 76.02
N SER A 17 4.91 18.91 75.04
CA SER A 17 5.76 20.12 75.09
C SER A 17 5.68 20.84 73.76
N LEU A 18 5.19 22.03 73.84
CA LEU A 18 5.24 23.12 72.88
C LEU A 18 6.66 23.43 72.48
N ILE A 19 6.93 23.66 71.18
CA ILE A 19 7.87 24.67 70.61
C ILE A 19 7.61 24.71 69.11
N VAL A 20 6.92 25.67 68.63
CA VAL A 20 7.17 26.87 67.79
C VAL A 20 7.44 26.66 66.28
N PRO A 21 6.73 27.42 65.44
CA PRO A 21 6.69 27.27 63.99
C PRO A 21 7.77 28.18 63.33
N ALA A 22 8.74 27.57 62.64
CA ALA A 22 9.67 28.34 61.83
C ALA A 22 10.23 27.59 60.61
N LEU A 23 9.53 26.58 60.07
CA LEU A 23 10.06 25.84 58.94
C LEU A 23 9.03 25.51 57.84
N VAL A 24 7.99 26.35 57.71
CA VAL A 24 6.92 26.16 56.68
C VAL A 24 7.10 27.12 55.47
N ALA A 25 7.99 28.11 55.57
CA ALA A 25 8.11 29.11 54.50
C ALA A 25 9.11 28.77 53.37
N THR A 26 9.95 27.75 53.52
CA THR A 26 10.98 27.38 52.52
C THR A 26 10.64 26.18 51.63
N PHE A 27 9.55 25.48 51.94
CA PHE A 27 9.13 24.33 51.10
C PHE A 27 8.10 24.68 50.01
N ALA A 28 7.53 25.89 50.06
CA ALA A 28 6.55 26.34 49.06
C ALA A 28 7.19 26.94 47.81
N LEU A 29 8.45 27.34 47.82
CA LEU A 29 9.11 27.90 46.64
C LEU A 29 9.82 26.84 45.74
N THR A 30 10.05 25.64 46.24
CA THR A 30 10.69 24.55 45.44
C THR A 30 9.67 23.71 44.64
N LEU A 31 8.37 23.75 44.99
CA LEU A 31 7.34 23.08 44.19
C LEU A 31 6.89 23.90 42.97
N ALA A 32 7.13 25.21 42.94
CA ALA A 32 6.78 26.05 41.79
C ALA A 32 7.79 25.95 40.63
N ALA A 33 9.02 25.50 40.90
CA ALA A 33 10.06 25.37 39.87
C ALA A 33 10.03 24.02 39.09
N CYS A 34 9.39 22.96 39.62
CA CYS A 34 9.20 21.69 38.91
C CYS A 34 7.99 21.64 37.98
N SER A 35 7.07 22.64 38.07
CA SER A 35 5.91 22.71 37.17
C SER A 35 6.24 23.34 35.80
N ALA A 36 7.44 23.87 35.59
CA ALA A 36 7.83 24.54 34.35
C ALA A 36 8.52 23.61 33.33
N MET A 37 8.73 22.31 33.66
CA MET A 37 9.23 21.29 32.71
C MET A 37 8.24 20.17 32.41
N ALA A 38 6.99 20.27 32.87
CA ALA A 38 5.92 19.44 32.35
C ALA A 38 5.59 19.93 30.93
N GLY A 39 6.11 19.21 29.93
CA GLY A 39 5.85 19.50 28.51
C GLY A 39 4.35 19.70 28.29
N ASN A 40 4.08 20.73 27.55
CA ASN A 40 2.77 21.31 27.20
C ASN A 40 1.66 20.24 27.12
N PRO A 41 0.72 20.16 28.09
CA PRO A 41 -0.38 19.18 28.03
C PRO A 41 -1.38 19.48 26.90
N THR A 42 -1.18 20.60 26.20
CA THR A 42 -1.98 21.03 25.05
C THR A 42 -1.86 20.11 23.83
N SER A 43 -0.74 19.38 23.64
CA SER A 43 -0.61 18.55 22.45
C SER A 43 -1.39 17.23 22.52
N ALA A 44 -1.35 16.53 23.66
CA ALA A 44 -2.04 15.25 23.78
C ALA A 44 -3.56 15.40 23.96
N ALA A 45 -4.01 16.44 24.66
CA ALA A 45 -5.44 16.75 24.80
C ALA A 45 -6.00 17.29 23.46
N ALA A 46 -5.29 18.18 22.77
CA ALA A 46 -5.69 18.68 21.47
C ALA A 46 -5.73 17.55 20.42
N VAL A 47 -4.75 16.65 20.42
CA VAL A 47 -4.75 15.45 19.54
C VAL A 47 -5.91 14.52 19.88
N ARG A 48 -6.19 14.27 21.16
CA ARG A 48 -7.35 13.45 21.56
C ARG A 48 -8.68 14.11 21.19
N GLN A 49 -8.81 15.41 21.34
CA GLN A 49 -10.01 16.15 20.97
C GLN A 49 -10.18 16.19 19.45
N GLN A 50 -9.11 16.32 18.70
CA GLN A 50 -9.12 16.24 17.23
C GLN A 50 -9.45 14.83 16.75
N LEU A 51 -8.93 13.77 17.38
CA LEU A 51 -9.30 12.37 17.11
C LEU A 51 -10.75 12.07 17.48
N GLN A 52 -11.29 12.68 18.55
CA GLN A 52 -12.70 12.54 18.91
C GLN A 52 -13.63 13.28 17.95
N SER A 53 -13.26 14.48 17.49
CA SER A 53 -14.05 15.24 16.50
C SER A 53 -14.05 14.57 15.12
N VAL A 54 -12.95 13.90 14.76
CA VAL A 54 -12.85 13.14 13.50
C VAL A 54 -13.63 11.80 13.58
N ARG A 55 -13.79 11.23 14.77
CA ARG A 55 -14.63 10.03 14.98
C ARG A 55 -16.13 10.32 15.03
N SER A 56 -16.54 11.57 15.16
CA SER A 56 -17.94 11.97 15.02
C SER A 56 -18.37 11.91 13.54
N ALA A 57 -19.66 11.72 13.26
CA ALA A 57 -20.19 11.70 11.89
C ALA A 57 -19.75 12.95 11.07
N GLY A 58 -19.63 14.12 11.73
CA GLY A 58 -19.09 15.35 11.11
C GLY A 58 -17.63 15.25 10.69
N GLY A 59 -16.81 14.43 11.39
CA GLY A 59 -15.39 14.24 11.06
C GLY A 59 -15.18 13.47 9.75
N TYR A 60 -15.94 12.41 9.52
CA TYR A 60 -15.91 11.67 8.24
C TYR A 60 -16.34 12.55 7.09
N GLN A 61 -17.46 13.28 7.24
CA GLN A 61 -17.95 14.20 6.21
C GLN A 61 -16.92 15.27 5.86
N GLN A 62 -16.19 15.80 6.84
CA GLN A 62 -15.15 16.79 6.61
C GLN A 62 -13.97 16.19 5.82
N VAL A 63 -13.52 14.98 6.18
CA VAL A 63 -12.44 14.27 5.45
C VAL A 63 -12.87 13.96 4.03
N ILE A 64 -14.06 13.40 3.86
CA ILE A 64 -14.66 13.07 2.57
C ILE A 64 -14.75 14.33 1.71
N GLY A 65 -15.41 15.38 2.16
CA GLY A 65 -15.56 16.64 1.43
C GLY A 65 -14.23 17.32 1.10
N GLY A 66 -13.20 17.10 1.94
CA GLY A 66 -11.84 17.61 1.69
C GLY A 66 -11.06 16.84 0.65
N LEU A 67 -11.27 15.53 0.50
CA LEU A 67 -10.49 14.66 -0.37
C LEU A 67 -11.21 14.30 -1.69
N LEU A 68 -12.52 14.18 -1.70
CA LEU A 68 -13.31 13.84 -2.91
C LEU A 68 -12.99 14.70 -4.14
N PRO A 69 -12.75 16.02 -4.00
CA PRO A 69 -12.31 16.83 -5.15
C PRO A 69 -10.99 16.40 -5.78
N SER A 70 -10.23 15.53 -5.11
CA SER A 70 -8.97 14.94 -5.60
C SER A 70 -9.13 13.52 -6.13
N VAL A 71 -10.33 12.93 -6.00
CA VAL A 71 -10.67 11.60 -6.54
C VAL A 71 -11.54 11.80 -7.77
N VAL A 72 -11.22 11.10 -8.84
CA VAL A 72 -11.89 11.28 -10.13
C VAL A 72 -12.39 9.95 -10.68
N GLU A 73 -13.44 9.99 -11.47
CA GLU A 73 -13.83 8.91 -12.35
C GLU A 73 -13.01 8.97 -13.63
N ILE A 74 -12.55 7.84 -14.09
CA ILE A 74 -11.85 7.66 -15.38
C ILE A 74 -12.69 6.72 -16.23
N SER A 75 -13.12 7.20 -17.40
CA SER A 75 -13.79 6.38 -18.41
C SER A 75 -12.87 6.18 -19.61
N ALA A 76 -12.71 4.92 -20.03
CA ALA A 76 -11.87 4.51 -21.16
C ALA A 76 -12.62 3.43 -21.95
N ASP A 77 -12.96 3.72 -23.20
CA ASP A 77 -13.70 2.79 -24.07
C ASP A 77 -14.86 2.10 -23.33
N ASN A 78 -14.68 0.83 -22.92
CA ASN A 78 -15.67 0.04 -22.21
C ASN A 78 -15.32 -0.18 -20.73
N SER A 79 -14.34 0.53 -20.18
CA SER A 79 -13.93 0.41 -18.78
C SER A 79 -14.15 1.70 -18.02
N THR A 80 -14.51 1.57 -16.74
CA THR A 80 -14.65 2.70 -15.82
C THR A 80 -13.95 2.35 -14.52
N GLY A 81 -13.21 3.29 -13.97
CA GLY A 81 -12.53 3.17 -12.68
C GLY A 81 -12.28 4.53 -12.08
N SER A 82 -11.46 4.57 -11.07
CA SER A 82 -11.13 5.80 -10.35
C SER A 82 -9.68 6.25 -10.57
N GLY A 83 -9.39 7.48 -10.19
CA GLY A 83 -8.02 8.02 -10.15
C GLY A 83 -7.85 9.02 -9.03
N VAL A 84 -6.60 9.31 -8.69
CA VAL A 84 -6.22 10.33 -7.71
C VAL A 84 -5.40 11.41 -8.41
N VAL A 85 -5.83 12.66 -8.29
CA VAL A 85 -5.09 13.80 -8.83
C VAL A 85 -3.75 13.92 -8.11
N PHE A 86 -2.68 13.73 -8.87
CA PHE A 86 -1.33 13.64 -8.33
C PHE A 86 -0.69 15.03 -8.16
N ASP A 87 -0.85 15.90 -9.15
CA ASP A 87 -0.25 17.24 -9.14
C ASP A 87 -1.12 18.30 -9.85
N ALA A 88 -0.70 19.55 -9.72
CA ALA A 88 -1.40 20.71 -10.30
C ALA A 88 -1.28 20.80 -11.84
N ARG A 89 -0.48 19.96 -12.48
CA ARG A 89 -0.39 19.85 -13.95
C ARG A 89 -1.50 18.98 -14.53
N GLY A 90 -2.32 18.39 -13.66
CA GLY A 90 -3.41 17.49 -14.03
C GLY A 90 -2.96 16.07 -14.31
N ASP A 91 -1.83 15.66 -13.74
CA ASP A 91 -1.43 14.27 -13.72
C ASP A 91 -2.31 13.52 -12.70
N ILE A 92 -2.84 12.38 -13.12
CA ILE A 92 -3.73 11.53 -12.33
C ILE A 92 -3.13 10.14 -12.28
N VAL A 93 -2.96 9.60 -11.08
CA VAL A 93 -2.55 8.21 -10.87
C VAL A 93 -3.78 7.33 -10.78
N THR A 94 -3.71 6.18 -11.40
CA THR A 94 -4.75 5.14 -11.39
C THR A 94 -4.10 3.75 -11.50
N ASN A 95 -4.91 2.69 -11.52
CA ASN A 95 -4.42 1.35 -11.82
C ASN A 95 -4.19 1.15 -13.32
N GLU A 96 -3.25 0.25 -13.65
CA GLU A 96 -2.96 -0.11 -15.04
C GLU A 96 -4.15 -0.83 -15.68
N HIS A 97 -4.82 -1.72 -14.94
CA HIS A 97 -5.99 -2.43 -15.45
C HIS A 97 -7.18 -1.51 -15.74
N VAL A 98 -7.26 -0.31 -15.12
CA VAL A 98 -8.28 0.71 -15.43
C VAL A 98 -8.04 1.33 -16.79
N VAL A 99 -6.77 1.64 -17.12
CA VAL A 99 -6.44 2.25 -18.41
C VAL A 99 -6.36 1.22 -19.55
N GLY A 100 -5.97 -0.01 -19.26
CA GLY A 100 -5.83 -1.08 -20.23
C GLY A 100 -5.04 -0.65 -21.48
N ASN A 101 -5.59 -0.85 -22.67
CA ASN A 101 -4.96 -0.48 -23.94
C ASN A 101 -5.39 0.91 -24.46
N ALA A 102 -6.27 1.62 -23.73
CA ALA A 102 -6.75 2.94 -24.14
C ALA A 102 -5.63 3.99 -24.10
N LYS A 103 -5.74 4.98 -24.96
CA LYS A 103 -4.81 6.11 -25.05
C LYS A 103 -5.47 7.44 -24.74
N SER A 104 -6.79 7.51 -24.79
CA SER A 104 -7.61 8.69 -24.50
C SER A 104 -8.69 8.34 -23.48
N PHE A 105 -9.01 9.29 -22.62
CA PHE A 105 -9.86 9.10 -21.46
C PHE A 105 -10.76 10.31 -21.27
N GLU A 106 -11.90 10.09 -20.64
CA GLU A 106 -12.71 11.12 -20.02
C GLU A 106 -12.54 11.07 -18.50
N VAL A 107 -12.28 12.23 -17.90
CA VAL A 107 -12.14 12.38 -16.45
C VAL A 107 -13.31 13.20 -15.93
N ARG A 108 -14.05 12.65 -14.96
CA ARG A 108 -15.15 13.34 -14.27
C ARG A 108 -14.76 13.58 -12.82
N THR A 109 -15.20 14.68 -12.27
CA THR A 109 -14.98 15.04 -10.86
C THR A 109 -16.31 15.44 -10.24
N SER A 110 -16.42 15.38 -8.92
CA SER A 110 -17.60 15.85 -8.16
C SER A 110 -17.83 17.37 -8.27
N THR A 111 -16.85 18.10 -8.75
CA THR A 111 -16.89 19.59 -8.78
C THR A 111 -17.15 20.17 -10.15
N LEU A 112 -17.09 19.37 -11.22
CA LEU A 112 -17.24 19.84 -12.59
C LEU A 112 -18.42 19.14 -13.29
N SER A 113 -19.22 19.91 -13.98
CA SER A 113 -20.39 19.39 -14.72
C SER A 113 -20.00 18.72 -16.05
N ALA A 114 -18.87 19.11 -16.66
CA ALA A 114 -18.41 18.55 -17.92
C ALA A 114 -17.15 17.69 -17.71
N PRO A 115 -17.01 16.58 -18.44
CA PRO A 115 -15.80 15.76 -18.37
C PRO A 115 -14.61 16.48 -18.96
N LEU A 116 -13.42 16.18 -18.42
CA LEU A 116 -12.14 16.67 -18.91
C LEU A 116 -11.49 15.58 -19.79
N PRO A 117 -11.05 15.89 -21.00
CA PRO A 117 -10.33 14.95 -21.83
C PRO A 117 -8.91 14.74 -21.28
N ALA A 118 -8.48 13.49 -21.26
CA ALA A 118 -7.16 13.10 -20.79
C ALA A 118 -6.49 12.10 -21.75
N ARG A 119 -5.17 11.97 -21.64
CA ARG A 119 -4.35 11.04 -22.42
C ARG A 119 -3.43 10.22 -21.52
N LEU A 120 -3.02 9.04 -21.98
CA LEU A 120 -2.02 8.24 -21.28
C LEU A 120 -0.67 8.97 -21.27
N VAL A 121 -0.04 9.01 -20.10
CA VAL A 121 1.36 9.45 -19.92
C VAL A 121 2.30 8.25 -19.90
N GLY A 122 1.93 7.21 -19.16
CA GLY A 122 2.68 5.97 -19.08
C GLY A 122 2.02 4.98 -18.11
N ARG A 123 2.46 3.73 -18.18
CA ARG A 123 1.95 2.65 -17.32
C ARG A 123 3.09 1.73 -16.88
N PHE A 124 2.90 1.09 -15.76
CA PHE A 124 3.80 0.09 -15.18
C PHE A 124 2.98 -1.08 -14.65
N ALA A 125 2.70 -2.03 -15.54
CA ALA A 125 1.87 -3.20 -15.27
C ALA A 125 2.36 -4.07 -14.09
N PRO A 126 3.68 -4.25 -13.86
CA PRO A 126 4.15 -5.06 -12.73
C PRO A 126 3.65 -4.62 -11.35
N ASP A 127 3.37 -3.33 -11.16
CA ASP A 127 2.82 -2.78 -9.91
C ASP A 127 1.37 -2.27 -10.09
N ASP A 128 0.70 -2.62 -11.21
CA ASP A 128 -0.65 -2.18 -11.55
C ASP A 128 -0.84 -0.66 -11.43
N LEU A 129 0.11 0.13 -11.94
CA LEU A 129 0.07 1.59 -11.89
C LEU A 129 0.10 2.21 -13.29
N ALA A 130 -0.67 3.28 -13.45
CA ALA A 130 -0.66 4.13 -14.63
C ALA A 130 -0.79 5.60 -14.26
N VAL A 131 -0.36 6.47 -15.16
CA VAL A 131 -0.57 7.90 -15.10
C VAL A 131 -1.24 8.36 -16.39
N ILE A 132 -2.33 9.09 -16.23
CA ILE A 132 -2.97 9.86 -17.31
C ILE A 132 -2.83 11.35 -17.01
N ARG A 133 -2.97 12.20 -18.03
CA ARG A 133 -2.94 13.67 -17.87
C ARG A 133 -4.10 14.28 -18.58
N VAL A 134 -4.84 15.15 -17.87
CA VAL A 134 -5.84 15.99 -18.52
C VAL A 134 -5.17 16.94 -19.50
N THR A 135 -5.80 17.16 -20.65
CA THR A 135 -5.21 17.95 -21.75
C THR A 135 -5.63 19.41 -21.73
N ARG A 136 -6.63 19.77 -20.94
CA ARG A 136 -7.12 21.14 -20.75
C ARG A 136 -7.68 21.30 -19.33
N ASP A 137 -7.75 22.54 -18.86
CA ASP A 137 -8.39 22.93 -17.60
C ASP A 137 -7.83 22.23 -16.34
N ALA A 138 -6.56 21.79 -16.37
CA ALA A 138 -5.89 21.12 -15.26
C ALA A 138 -5.98 21.87 -13.93
N ARG A 139 -6.02 23.22 -13.98
CA ARG A 139 -6.18 24.11 -12.81
C ARG A 139 -7.49 23.89 -12.04
N MET A 140 -8.48 23.27 -12.66
CA MET A 140 -9.75 22.93 -12.02
C MET A 140 -9.64 21.70 -11.09
N LEU A 141 -8.57 20.93 -11.23
CA LEU A 141 -8.31 19.75 -10.42
C LEU A 141 -7.58 20.12 -9.13
N ARG A 142 -7.91 19.41 -8.06
CA ARG A 142 -7.29 19.60 -6.75
C ARG A 142 -6.34 18.41 -6.46
N PRO A 143 -5.02 18.63 -6.33
CA PRO A 143 -4.08 17.57 -5.98
C PRO A 143 -4.34 16.98 -4.60
N ALA A 144 -4.24 15.68 -4.49
CA ALA A 144 -4.31 14.97 -3.20
C ALA A 144 -3.03 15.19 -2.37
N ARG A 145 -3.16 15.08 -1.07
CA ARG A 145 -2.02 15.05 -0.14
C ARG A 145 -1.66 13.61 0.16
N TRP A 146 -0.38 13.27 -0.02
CA TRP A 146 0.11 11.92 0.23
C TRP A 146 0.70 11.80 1.63
N ALA A 147 0.46 10.68 2.30
CA ALA A 147 1.04 10.36 3.60
C ALA A 147 2.48 9.87 3.45
N SER A 148 3.29 10.09 4.48
CA SER A 148 4.59 9.43 4.59
C SER A 148 4.41 7.98 5.06
N PRO A 149 5.35 7.06 4.73
CA PRO A 149 5.27 5.66 5.16
C PRO A 149 5.14 5.48 6.67
N ALA A 150 5.76 6.35 7.47
CA ALA A 150 5.71 6.29 8.92
C ALA A 150 4.30 6.54 9.52
N GLN A 151 3.39 7.11 8.75
CA GLN A 151 2.01 7.38 9.18
C GLN A 151 1.09 6.16 8.98
N ILE A 152 1.55 5.11 8.29
CA ILE A 152 0.76 3.92 7.98
C ILE A 152 0.94 2.91 9.10
N GLN A 153 -0.03 2.83 10.00
CA GLN A 153 0.01 1.93 11.16
C GLN A 153 -1.17 0.98 11.14
N VAL A 154 -0.92 -0.27 11.53
CA VAL A 154 -2.00 -1.26 11.73
C VAL A 154 -2.99 -0.76 12.77
N GLY A 155 -4.28 -0.91 12.50
CA GLY A 155 -5.37 -0.38 13.33
C GLY A 155 -5.76 1.06 13.01
N ALA A 156 -5.02 1.79 12.15
CA ALA A 156 -5.44 3.12 11.70
C ALA A 156 -6.75 3.02 10.90
N ILE A 157 -7.71 3.89 11.21
CA ILE A 157 -8.97 3.98 10.44
C ILE A 157 -8.65 4.58 9.08
N VAL A 158 -9.22 3.98 8.03
CA VAL A 158 -9.06 4.39 6.64
C VAL A 158 -10.39 4.46 5.92
N LEU A 159 -10.43 5.31 4.91
CA LEU A 159 -11.54 5.44 3.97
C LEU A 159 -11.02 5.06 2.58
N ALA A 160 -11.67 4.09 1.93
CA ALA A 160 -11.45 3.82 0.52
C ALA A 160 -12.48 4.62 -0.28
N MET A 161 -12.00 5.44 -1.20
CA MET A 161 -12.80 6.38 -1.98
C MET A 161 -12.60 6.13 -3.46
N GLY A 162 -13.69 6.08 -4.20
CA GLY A 162 -13.72 5.96 -5.64
C GLY A 162 -14.94 6.66 -6.22
N SER A 163 -15.00 6.70 -7.54
CA SER A 163 -16.12 7.28 -8.27
C SER A 163 -16.61 6.29 -9.34
N PRO A 164 -17.29 5.19 -8.93
CA PRO A 164 -17.71 4.16 -9.87
C PRO A 164 -18.99 4.54 -10.64
N TYR A 165 -19.04 4.22 -11.95
CA TYR A 165 -20.25 4.17 -12.77
C TYR A 165 -21.12 5.44 -12.77
N GLY A 166 -20.52 6.63 -12.68
CA GLY A 166 -21.28 7.89 -12.59
C GLY A 166 -21.99 8.07 -11.24
N LEU A 167 -21.86 7.11 -10.32
CA LEU A 167 -22.16 7.29 -8.90
C LEU A 167 -20.96 7.98 -8.27
N ILE A 168 -20.90 9.28 -8.47
CA ILE A 168 -19.88 10.14 -7.86
C ILE A 168 -19.92 9.88 -6.36
N ASP A 169 -18.71 9.53 -5.78
CA ASP A 169 -18.50 9.51 -4.33
C ASP A 169 -18.89 8.23 -3.58
N SER A 170 -18.39 7.06 -4.04
CA SER A 170 -18.43 5.85 -3.22
C SER A 170 -17.32 5.88 -2.17
N VAL A 171 -17.72 5.73 -0.90
CA VAL A 171 -16.80 5.70 0.24
C VAL A 171 -17.10 4.48 1.11
N THR A 172 -16.05 3.72 1.43
CA THR A 172 -16.12 2.63 2.40
C THR A 172 -15.13 2.85 3.53
N GLU A 173 -15.50 2.45 4.74
CA GLU A 173 -14.67 2.56 5.93
C GLU A 173 -14.04 1.21 6.28
N GLY A 174 -12.87 1.25 6.87
CA GLY A 174 -12.18 0.11 7.46
C GLY A 174 -10.95 0.53 8.24
N ILE A 175 -10.07 -0.43 8.46
CA ILE A 175 -8.77 -0.17 9.10
C ILE A 175 -7.63 -0.69 8.23
N VAL A 176 -6.43 -0.22 8.49
CA VAL A 176 -5.21 -0.90 8.05
C VAL A 176 -5.11 -2.21 8.83
N SER A 177 -5.33 -3.35 8.16
CA SER A 177 -5.30 -4.67 8.80
C SER A 177 -3.87 -5.24 8.87
N ALA A 178 -3.04 -4.94 7.88
CA ALA A 178 -1.63 -5.31 7.82
C ALA A 178 -0.88 -4.40 6.84
N THR A 179 0.45 -4.38 6.95
CA THR A 179 1.36 -3.72 6.00
C THR A 179 2.44 -4.69 5.56
N GLY A 180 3.11 -4.39 4.45
CA GLY A 180 4.24 -5.19 3.98
C GLY A 180 3.84 -6.53 3.35
N ARG A 181 2.58 -6.71 2.92
CA ARG A 181 2.14 -7.91 2.22
C ARG A 181 2.68 -7.93 0.79
N THR A 182 3.04 -9.11 0.29
CA THR A 182 3.22 -9.33 -1.14
C THR A 182 2.02 -10.09 -1.65
N VAL A 183 1.32 -9.52 -2.62
CA VAL A 183 0.09 -10.09 -3.18
C VAL A 183 0.17 -10.09 -4.71
N SER A 184 -0.33 -11.16 -5.33
CA SER A 184 -0.44 -11.29 -6.78
C SER A 184 -1.87 -11.03 -7.22
N GLY A 185 -2.02 -10.29 -8.30
CA GLY A 185 -3.28 -10.14 -8.99
C GLY A 185 -3.65 -11.38 -9.82
N PRO A 186 -4.81 -11.36 -10.48
CA PRO A 186 -5.16 -12.38 -11.45
C PRO A 186 -4.17 -12.37 -12.61
N GLU A 187 -3.89 -13.53 -13.17
CA GLU A 187 -3.00 -13.69 -14.32
C GLU A 187 -3.74 -13.33 -15.62
N PRO A 188 -3.41 -12.21 -16.27
CA PRO A 188 -4.00 -11.86 -17.56
C PRO A 188 -3.49 -12.82 -18.63
N LYS A 189 -4.32 -13.11 -19.65
CA LYS A 189 -3.88 -13.97 -20.75
C LYS A 189 -2.63 -13.40 -21.44
N GLY A 190 -1.52 -14.16 -21.38
CA GLY A 190 -0.27 -13.84 -22.08
C GLY A 190 0.58 -12.73 -21.44
N GLN A 191 0.28 -12.34 -20.20
CA GLN A 191 1.09 -11.39 -19.44
C GLN A 191 1.30 -11.92 -18.01
N PRO A 192 2.44 -11.64 -17.36
CA PRO A 192 2.60 -11.94 -15.95
C PRO A 192 1.62 -11.13 -15.12
N PRO A 193 1.16 -11.68 -13.99
CA PRO A 193 0.28 -10.95 -13.07
C PRO A 193 1.00 -9.75 -12.47
N ALA A 194 0.25 -8.72 -12.10
CA ALA A 194 0.78 -7.67 -11.24
C ALA A 194 1.08 -8.25 -9.86
N VAL A 195 2.27 -7.93 -9.31
CA VAL A 195 2.67 -8.33 -7.95
C VAL A 195 2.91 -7.09 -7.12
N ILE A 196 2.06 -6.84 -6.16
CA ILE A 196 2.15 -5.66 -5.29
C ILE A 196 3.01 -6.00 -4.08
N VAL A 197 4.21 -5.43 -4.04
CA VAL A 197 5.15 -5.58 -2.92
C VAL A 197 4.87 -4.51 -1.88
N GLY A 198 4.83 -4.91 -0.62
CA GLY A 198 4.58 -3.99 0.48
C GLY A 198 3.13 -3.54 0.58
N ALA A 199 2.19 -4.24 -0.04
CA ALA A 199 0.77 -3.90 -0.07
C ALA A 199 0.22 -3.61 1.33
N ILE A 200 -0.68 -2.65 1.40
CA ILE A 200 -1.50 -2.35 2.57
C ILE A 200 -2.74 -3.23 2.49
N GLN A 201 -2.92 -4.10 3.47
CA GLN A 201 -4.17 -4.84 3.67
C GLN A 201 -5.15 -3.97 4.44
N THR A 202 -6.40 -3.92 4.01
CA THR A 202 -7.46 -3.16 4.65
C THR A 202 -8.75 -3.98 4.76
N SER A 203 -9.54 -3.70 5.80
CA SER A 203 -10.91 -4.21 5.92
C SER A 203 -11.95 -3.31 5.23
N ALA A 204 -11.56 -2.13 4.74
CA ALA A 204 -12.43 -1.32 3.89
C ALA A 204 -12.84 -2.13 2.65
N ALA A 205 -14.13 -2.13 2.32
CA ALA A 205 -14.61 -2.86 1.17
C ALA A 205 -14.01 -2.29 -0.13
N ILE A 206 -13.20 -3.10 -0.80
CA ILE A 206 -12.65 -2.80 -2.12
C ILE A 206 -13.52 -3.52 -3.15
N ASN A 207 -14.22 -2.73 -3.95
CA ASN A 207 -15.19 -3.20 -4.95
C ASN A 207 -14.83 -2.62 -6.33
N PRO A 208 -15.34 -3.21 -7.42
CA PRO A 208 -15.26 -2.58 -8.74
C PRO A 208 -15.72 -1.12 -8.68
N GLY A 209 -14.84 -0.21 -9.11
CA GLY A 209 -15.10 1.23 -9.13
C GLY A 209 -14.27 2.05 -8.13
N ASN A 210 -13.85 1.52 -6.98
CA ASN A 210 -12.87 2.23 -6.15
C ASN A 210 -11.41 1.85 -6.47
N SER A 211 -11.18 0.88 -7.38
CA SER A 211 -9.84 0.62 -7.95
C SER A 211 -9.30 1.86 -8.64
N GLY A 212 -8.04 2.20 -8.36
CA GLY A 212 -7.37 3.41 -8.85
C GLY A 212 -7.69 4.68 -8.04
N GLY A 213 -8.69 4.66 -7.17
CA GLY A 213 -9.05 5.74 -6.27
C GLY A 213 -8.11 5.88 -5.07
N ALA A 214 -8.60 6.42 -3.96
CA ALA A 214 -7.79 6.72 -2.78
C ALA A 214 -8.10 5.78 -1.61
N LEU A 215 -7.07 5.21 -0.98
CA LEU A 215 -7.12 4.74 0.39
C LEU A 215 -6.50 5.84 1.27
N ALA A 216 -7.27 6.43 2.17
CA ALA A 216 -6.85 7.60 2.93
C ALA A 216 -7.06 7.46 4.44
N LEU A 217 -6.19 8.10 5.21
CA LEU A 217 -6.34 8.28 6.66
C LEU A 217 -7.41 9.33 6.97
N LEU A 218 -7.90 9.34 8.20
CA LEU A 218 -8.79 10.40 8.70
C LEU A 218 -8.14 11.80 8.76
N SER A 219 -6.83 11.90 8.52
CA SER A 219 -6.15 13.19 8.29
C SER A 219 -6.38 13.76 6.87
N GLY A 220 -7.08 13.02 5.99
CA GLY A 220 -7.28 13.36 4.58
C GLY A 220 -6.05 13.12 3.69
N GLN A 221 -5.06 12.38 4.18
CA GLN A 221 -3.86 12.04 3.41
C GLN A 221 -4.01 10.65 2.79
N VAL A 222 -3.67 10.53 1.51
CA VAL A 222 -3.71 9.26 0.76
C VAL A 222 -2.51 8.41 1.16
N ILE A 223 -2.77 7.17 1.60
CA ILE A 223 -1.75 6.18 1.98
C ILE A 223 -1.49 5.17 0.87
N GLY A 224 -2.40 5.04 -0.08
CA GLY A 224 -2.25 4.09 -1.19
C GLY A 224 -3.40 4.15 -2.19
N ILE A 225 -3.26 3.34 -3.24
CA ILE A 225 -4.24 3.18 -4.32
C ILE A 225 -4.88 1.79 -4.19
N PRO A 226 -6.20 1.68 -3.89
CA PRO A 226 -6.91 0.41 -3.92
C PRO A 226 -6.76 -0.29 -5.26
N THR A 227 -6.52 -1.61 -5.26
CA THR A 227 -6.27 -2.35 -6.51
C THR A 227 -6.94 -3.73 -6.52
N LEU A 228 -6.74 -4.54 -5.50
CA LEU A 228 -7.15 -5.94 -5.45
C LEU A 228 -8.02 -6.22 -4.24
N SER A 229 -8.96 -7.15 -4.41
CA SER A 229 -9.60 -7.88 -3.31
C SER A 229 -9.06 -9.31 -3.29
N ALA A 230 -8.91 -9.90 -2.11
CA ALA A 230 -8.68 -11.34 -2.04
C ALA A 230 -9.87 -12.07 -2.67
N THR A 231 -9.60 -13.18 -3.34
CA THR A 231 -10.64 -14.07 -3.84
C THR A 231 -10.88 -15.16 -2.79
N ASP A 232 -12.13 -15.38 -2.43
CA ASP A 232 -12.54 -16.52 -1.64
C ASP A 232 -12.62 -17.74 -2.56
N PRO A 233 -11.80 -18.78 -2.35
CA PRO A 233 -11.78 -19.95 -3.22
C PRO A 233 -13.12 -20.72 -3.24
N GLU A 234 -13.90 -20.68 -2.14
CA GLU A 234 -15.16 -21.38 -2.03
C GLU A 234 -16.29 -20.64 -2.73
N LEU A 235 -16.27 -19.29 -2.66
CA LEU A 235 -17.29 -18.46 -3.27
C LEU A 235 -16.95 -18.04 -4.71
N GLY A 236 -15.70 -18.16 -5.14
CA GLY A 236 -15.22 -17.67 -6.44
C GLY A 236 -15.36 -16.15 -6.62
N SER A 237 -15.55 -15.41 -5.52
CA SER A 237 -15.79 -13.98 -5.48
C SER A 237 -14.84 -13.27 -4.50
N ALA A 238 -14.91 -11.94 -4.43
CA ALA A 238 -14.10 -11.17 -3.48
C ALA A 238 -14.39 -11.60 -2.04
N ALA A 239 -13.32 -11.91 -1.28
CA ALA A 239 -13.39 -12.23 0.15
C ALA A 239 -13.80 -10.97 0.94
N PRO A 240 -14.90 -11.00 1.68
CA PRO A 240 -15.35 -9.83 2.44
C PRO A 240 -14.29 -9.36 3.46
N GLY A 241 -14.02 -8.06 3.50
CA GLY A 241 -13.11 -7.47 4.48
C GLY A 241 -11.62 -7.73 4.25
N ILE A 242 -11.24 -8.21 3.07
CA ILE A 242 -9.83 -8.38 2.69
C ILE A 242 -9.57 -7.68 1.36
N GLY A 243 -9.21 -6.41 1.44
CA GLY A 243 -8.78 -5.60 0.31
C GLY A 243 -7.31 -5.23 0.40
N PHE A 244 -6.70 -4.88 -0.74
CA PHE A 244 -5.31 -4.48 -0.84
C PHE A 244 -5.16 -3.16 -1.60
N ALA A 245 -4.18 -2.35 -1.17
CA ALA A 245 -3.81 -1.12 -1.83
C ALA A 245 -2.30 -1.05 -2.06
N ILE A 246 -1.91 -0.48 -3.19
CA ILE A 246 -0.53 -0.15 -3.54
C ILE A 246 -0.10 1.00 -2.65
N PRO A 247 0.95 0.86 -1.82
CA PRO A 247 1.31 1.89 -0.85
C PRO A 247 1.86 3.16 -1.53
N ALA A 248 1.64 4.31 -0.92
CA ALA A 248 2.15 5.60 -1.40
C ALA A 248 3.67 5.59 -1.63
N SER A 249 4.43 4.80 -0.85
CA SER A 249 5.88 4.59 -1.03
C SER A 249 6.25 3.95 -2.37
N THR A 250 5.36 3.20 -2.98
CA THR A 250 5.51 2.64 -4.34
C THR A 250 4.89 3.59 -5.38
N VAL A 251 3.69 4.12 -5.12
CA VAL A 251 2.96 4.99 -6.06
C VAL A 251 3.78 6.23 -6.43
N ILE A 252 4.30 6.96 -5.44
CA ILE A 252 4.98 8.25 -5.66
C ILE A 252 6.21 8.12 -6.57
N PRO A 253 7.19 7.23 -6.30
CA PRO A 253 8.37 7.11 -7.17
C PRO A 253 8.06 6.56 -8.55
N ILE A 254 7.08 5.65 -8.70
CA ILE A 254 6.66 5.11 -10.00
C ILE A 254 5.96 6.22 -10.81
N ALA A 255 4.94 6.87 -10.23
CA ALA A 255 4.22 7.96 -10.89
C ALA A 255 5.16 9.10 -11.31
N THR A 256 6.11 9.49 -10.44
CA THR A 256 7.11 10.52 -10.76
C THR A 256 7.95 10.16 -11.99
N GLN A 257 8.38 8.90 -12.13
CA GLN A 257 9.14 8.45 -13.31
C GLN A 257 8.28 8.44 -14.56
N LEU A 258 7.05 7.92 -14.47
CA LEU A 258 6.08 7.93 -15.58
C LEU A 258 5.81 9.37 -16.07
N ILE A 259 5.58 10.30 -15.15
CA ILE A 259 5.33 11.73 -15.44
C ILE A 259 6.53 12.36 -16.16
N ARG A 260 7.76 12.02 -15.76
CA ARG A 260 8.99 12.62 -16.30
C ARG A 260 9.37 12.07 -17.66
N SER A 261 9.20 10.80 -17.92
CA SER A 261 9.78 10.11 -19.09
C SER A 261 8.85 9.09 -19.75
N GLY A 262 7.64 8.87 -19.24
CA GLY A 262 6.72 7.84 -19.70
C GLY A 262 7.19 6.40 -19.38
N LYS A 263 8.29 6.24 -18.66
CA LYS A 263 8.93 4.95 -18.39
C LYS A 263 9.41 4.85 -16.95
N VAL A 264 9.43 3.61 -16.42
CA VAL A 264 10.01 3.26 -15.13
C VAL A 264 11.33 2.58 -15.34
N THR A 265 12.41 3.16 -14.84
CA THR A 265 13.77 2.63 -14.95
C THR A 265 14.32 2.15 -13.60
N ARG A 266 13.70 2.58 -12.51
CA ARG A 266 14.07 2.26 -11.12
C ARG A 266 12.82 1.87 -10.35
N SER A 267 12.31 0.66 -10.59
CA SER A 267 11.15 0.13 -9.85
C SER A 267 11.51 -0.33 -8.43
N GLY A 268 12.78 -0.63 -8.17
CA GLY A 268 13.21 -1.29 -6.94
C GLY A 268 12.96 -2.80 -6.93
N ARG A 269 12.33 -3.36 -7.98
CA ARG A 269 12.01 -4.78 -8.10
C ARG A 269 13.11 -5.55 -8.83
N ALA A 270 13.38 -6.75 -8.33
CA ALA A 270 14.31 -7.68 -8.95
C ALA A 270 13.67 -8.39 -10.15
N THR A 271 14.50 -8.78 -11.12
CA THR A 271 14.06 -9.56 -12.29
C THR A 271 15.19 -10.43 -12.84
N LEU A 272 14.81 -11.56 -13.43
CA LEU A 272 15.70 -12.36 -14.30
C LEU A 272 15.76 -11.79 -15.72
N GLY A 273 14.79 -10.96 -16.12
CA GLY A 273 14.74 -10.35 -17.45
C GLY A 273 14.48 -11.38 -18.55
N ILE A 274 13.51 -12.24 -18.35
CA ILE A 274 13.01 -13.24 -19.31
C ILE A 274 11.58 -12.90 -19.72
N THR A 275 11.14 -13.48 -20.85
CA THR A 275 9.73 -13.75 -21.11
C THR A 275 9.50 -15.25 -21.03
N GLY A 276 8.36 -15.67 -20.48
CA GLY A 276 8.05 -17.08 -20.29
C GLY A 276 6.60 -17.30 -19.97
N ARG A 277 6.21 -18.57 -19.92
CA ARG A 277 4.87 -19.03 -19.58
C ARG A 277 4.93 -20.20 -18.63
N THR A 278 3.86 -20.43 -17.90
CA THR A 278 3.74 -21.62 -17.04
C THR A 278 3.87 -22.88 -17.89
N TYR A 279 4.80 -23.74 -17.52
CA TYR A 279 5.02 -25.06 -18.09
C TYR A 279 4.23 -26.11 -17.32
N THR A 280 3.49 -26.93 -18.04
CA THR A 280 2.74 -28.04 -17.46
C THR A 280 3.37 -29.39 -17.86
N ALA A 281 3.57 -30.25 -16.87
CA ALA A 281 3.97 -31.64 -17.06
C ALA A 281 2.90 -32.55 -16.43
N SER A 282 2.45 -33.56 -17.18
CA SER A 282 1.41 -34.51 -16.73
C SER A 282 0.14 -33.84 -16.20
N GLY A 283 -0.24 -32.69 -16.77
CA GLY A 283 -1.45 -31.94 -16.37
C GLY A 283 -1.28 -31.02 -15.17
N SER A 284 -0.10 -30.95 -14.58
CA SER A 284 0.19 -30.08 -13.43
C SER A 284 1.24 -29.03 -13.77
N ALA A 285 1.16 -27.84 -13.18
CA ALA A 285 2.17 -26.80 -13.31
C ALA A 285 3.52 -27.31 -12.72
N ALA A 286 4.61 -27.16 -13.48
CA ALA A 286 5.90 -27.75 -13.14
C ALA A 286 7.08 -26.81 -13.30
N GLY A 287 6.84 -25.54 -13.62
CA GLY A 287 7.87 -24.53 -13.78
C GLY A 287 7.49 -23.44 -14.76
N VAL A 288 8.45 -22.58 -15.08
CA VAL A 288 8.32 -21.49 -16.07
C VAL A 288 9.18 -21.79 -17.28
N ALA A 289 8.53 -22.11 -18.41
CA ALA A 289 9.23 -22.24 -19.70
C ALA A 289 9.71 -20.87 -20.16
N VAL A 290 11.01 -20.76 -20.40
CA VAL A 290 11.66 -19.54 -20.90
C VAL A 290 11.43 -19.46 -22.41
N ASP A 291 10.63 -18.49 -22.83
CA ASP A 291 10.42 -18.21 -24.26
C ASP A 291 11.57 -17.37 -24.82
N GLN A 292 12.05 -16.36 -24.04
CA GLN A 292 13.20 -15.53 -24.40
C GLN A 292 14.02 -15.15 -23.17
N ALA A 293 15.33 -15.10 -23.34
CA ALA A 293 16.30 -14.49 -22.44
C ALA A 293 17.15 -13.49 -23.27
N PRO A 294 16.70 -12.23 -23.39
CA PRO A 294 17.36 -11.24 -24.21
C PRO A 294 18.84 -11.06 -23.85
N ALA A 295 19.70 -10.82 -24.85
CA ALA A 295 21.12 -10.59 -24.63
C ALA A 295 21.35 -9.47 -23.61
N GLY A 296 22.24 -9.70 -22.65
CA GLY A 296 22.53 -8.75 -21.56
C GLY A 296 21.55 -8.81 -20.37
N SER A 297 20.46 -9.57 -20.46
CA SER A 297 19.60 -9.82 -19.30
C SER A 297 20.35 -10.61 -18.22
N PRO A 298 19.94 -10.52 -16.94
CA PRO A 298 20.45 -11.37 -15.86
C PRO A 298 20.42 -12.85 -16.19
N ALA A 299 19.32 -13.35 -16.74
CA ALA A 299 19.16 -14.73 -17.15
C ALA A 299 20.17 -15.14 -18.24
N ALA A 300 20.32 -14.34 -19.31
CA ALA A 300 21.27 -14.62 -20.38
C ALA A 300 22.71 -14.64 -19.86
N LYS A 301 23.08 -13.70 -18.96
CA LYS A 301 24.41 -13.67 -18.32
C LYS A 301 24.66 -14.90 -17.43
N ALA A 302 23.62 -15.44 -16.80
CA ALA A 302 23.68 -16.68 -16.03
C ALA A 302 23.68 -17.96 -16.90
N GLY A 303 23.55 -17.82 -18.23
CA GLY A 303 23.50 -18.94 -19.16
C GLY A 303 22.11 -19.58 -19.28
N ILE A 304 21.07 -18.97 -18.77
CA ILE A 304 19.66 -19.33 -19.01
C ILE A 304 19.29 -18.90 -20.41
N ARG A 305 18.55 -19.72 -21.16
CA ARG A 305 18.20 -19.51 -22.55
C ARG A 305 16.80 -20.01 -22.89
N ALA A 306 16.27 -19.61 -24.03
CA ALA A 306 15.01 -20.14 -24.56
C ALA A 306 15.01 -21.66 -24.57
N GLY A 307 13.90 -22.26 -24.16
CA GLY A 307 13.71 -23.70 -24.02
C GLY A 307 14.11 -24.30 -22.67
N ASP A 308 14.72 -23.52 -21.76
CA ASP A 308 14.89 -23.92 -20.37
C ASP A 308 13.54 -23.82 -19.63
N VAL A 309 13.36 -24.64 -18.58
CA VAL A 309 12.23 -24.51 -17.66
C VAL A 309 12.80 -24.17 -16.28
N ILE A 310 12.45 -23.01 -15.73
CA ILE A 310 12.82 -22.60 -14.37
C ILE A 310 11.88 -23.35 -13.42
N ALA A 311 12.47 -24.15 -12.53
CA ALA A 311 11.74 -24.96 -11.55
C ALA A 311 11.78 -24.36 -10.14
N GLY A 312 12.83 -23.56 -9.83
CA GLY A 312 13.00 -22.95 -8.54
C GLY A 312 14.03 -21.81 -8.53
N VAL A 313 13.98 -20.99 -7.46
CA VAL A 313 14.93 -19.92 -7.17
C VAL A 313 15.25 -19.98 -5.67
N ASP A 314 16.54 -20.06 -5.32
CA ASP A 314 17.04 -20.18 -3.94
C ASP A 314 16.32 -21.29 -3.14
N GLY A 315 16.04 -22.45 -3.78
CA GLY A 315 15.35 -23.59 -3.17
C GLY A 315 13.84 -23.42 -3.02
N GLN A 316 13.26 -22.29 -3.45
CA GLN A 316 11.82 -22.10 -3.50
C GLN A 316 11.28 -22.54 -4.86
N LEU A 317 10.31 -23.46 -4.84
CA LEU A 317 9.68 -23.92 -6.07
C LEU A 317 8.92 -22.79 -6.78
N THR A 318 9.00 -22.73 -8.09
CA THR A 318 8.33 -21.75 -8.93
C THR A 318 7.53 -22.45 -10.04
N PRO A 319 6.48 -23.22 -9.68
CA PRO A 319 5.72 -24.02 -10.64
C PRO A 319 4.95 -23.17 -11.67
N THR A 320 4.65 -21.91 -11.36
CA THR A 320 3.95 -20.99 -12.26
C THR A 320 4.73 -19.68 -12.43
N VAL A 321 4.34 -18.89 -13.45
CA VAL A 321 4.86 -17.51 -13.63
C VAL A 321 4.53 -16.67 -12.40
N SER A 322 3.32 -16.78 -11.85
CA SER A 322 2.90 -16.05 -10.64
C SER A 322 3.80 -16.33 -9.45
N GLU A 323 4.17 -17.59 -9.22
CA GLU A 323 5.05 -17.97 -8.11
C GLU A 323 6.49 -17.51 -8.34
N LEU A 324 6.99 -17.58 -9.58
CA LEU A 324 8.30 -17.00 -9.91
C LEU A 324 8.32 -15.48 -9.62
N GLU A 325 7.30 -14.75 -10.05
CA GLU A 325 7.21 -13.31 -9.79
C GLU A 325 7.10 -13.00 -8.28
N LEU A 326 6.35 -13.82 -7.51
CA LEU A 326 6.27 -13.69 -6.06
C LEU A 326 7.62 -13.91 -5.37
N VAL A 327 8.37 -14.94 -5.77
CA VAL A 327 9.72 -15.21 -5.25
C VAL A 327 10.65 -14.05 -5.58
N LEU A 328 10.68 -13.60 -6.84
CA LEU A 328 11.51 -12.46 -7.27
C LEU A 328 11.14 -11.16 -6.55
N ALA A 329 9.85 -10.97 -6.22
CA ALA A 329 9.37 -9.80 -5.49
C ALA A 329 9.92 -9.67 -4.07
N GLY A 330 10.30 -10.79 -3.44
CA GLY A 330 10.97 -10.84 -2.14
C GLY A 330 12.48 -10.52 -2.21
N LEU A 331 13.06 -10.43 -3.40
CA LEU A 331 14.49 -10.28 -3.63
C LEU A 331 14.84 -8.84 -4.09
N ARG A 332 16.13 -8.53 -4.15
CA ARG A 332 16.60 -7.18 -4.51
C ARG A 332 17.40 -7.19 -5.82
N PRO A 333 17.33 -6.13 -6.61
CA PRO A 333 18.25 -5.93 -7.73
C PRO A 333 19.71 -5.99 -7.26
N GLY A 334 20.55 -6.70 -8.03
CA GLY A 334 21.96 -6.94 -7.68
C GLY A 334 22.19 -8.15 -6.79
N GLN A 335 21.15 -8.78 -6.25
CA GLN A 335 21.28 -10.00 -5.45
C GLN A 335 21.67 -11.17 -6.35
N GLY A 336 22.65 -11.98 -5.88
CA GLY A 336 22.97 -13.26 -6.46
C GLY A 336 21.99 -14.33 -5.96
N VAL A 337 21.45 -15.12 -6.86
CA VAL A 337 20.50 -16.18 -6.55
C VAL A 337 20.88 -17.47 -7.28
N SER A 338 20.53 -18.61 -6.68
CA SER A 338 20.60 -19.90 -7.34
C SER A 338 19.30 -20.16 -8.09
N VAL A 339 19.39 -20.48 -9.38
CA VAL A 339 18.23 -20.78 -10.21
C VAL A 339 18.31 -22.24 -10.66
N GLU A 340 17.29 -23.01 -10.35
CA GLU A 340 17.12 -24.40 -10.73
C GLU A 340 16.38 -24.46 -12.06
N ILE A 341 16.99 -25.05 -13.07
CA ILE A 341 16.42 -25.17 -14.40
C ILE A 341 16.41 -26.62 -14.89
N LEU A 342 15.45 -26.93 -15.75
CA LEU A 342 15.47 -28.14 -16.57
C LEU A 342 15.85 -27.76 -17.99
N ARG A 343 16.93 -28.32 -18.48
CA ARG A 343 17.38 -28.14 -19.88
C ARG A 343 17.34 -29.47 -20.60
N ALA A 344 16.48 -29.59 -21.61
CA ALA A 344 16.21 -30.84 -22.30
C ALA A 344 15.90 -32.00 -21.31
N GLY A 345 15.13 -31.72 -20.27
CA GLY A 345 14.75 -32.68 -19.22
C GLY A 345 15.81 -32.92 -18.14
N ASN A 346 17.03 -32.40 -18.30
CA ASN A 346 18.10 -32.59 -17.32
C ASN A 346 18.14 -31.42 -16.30
N PRO A 347 18.14 -31.70 -14.99
CA PRO A 347 18.25 -30.68 -13.97
C PRO A 347 19.63 -30.00 -14.01
N ARG A 348 19.66 -28.70 -13.85
CA ARG A 348 20.87 -27.89 -13.74
C ARG A 348 20.63 -26.77 -12.74
N GLN A 349 21.69 -26.31 -12.12
CA GLN A 349 21.70 -25.14 -11.25
C GLN A 349 22.63 -24.10 -11.84
N VAL A 350 22.17 -22.84 -11.90
CA VAL A 350 22.96 -21.71 -12.37
C VAL A 350 22.85 -20.55 -11.38
N THR A 351 23.91 -19.76 -11.27
CA THR A 351 23.87 -18.55 -10.42
C THR A 351 23.55 -17.33 -11.28
N ALA A 352 22.52 -16.59 -10.93
CA ALA A 352 22.12 -15.37 -11.60
C ALA A 352 22.25 -14.16 -10.66
N THR A 353 22.78 -13.04 -11.19
CA THR A 353 22.70 -11.75 -10.50
C THR A 353 21.47 -11.00 -11.01
N LEU A 354 20.49 -10.77 -10.13
CA LEU A 354 19.22 -10.15 -10.50
C LEU A 354 19.38 -8.72 -11.00
N GLY A 355 18.63 -8.34 -12.01
CA GLY A 355 18.55 -6.99 -12.52
C GLY A 355 17.41 -6.19 -11.89
N THR A 356 17.27 -4.93 -12.31
CA THR A 356 16.11 -4.08 -11.97
C THR A 356 15.02 -4.27 -13.03
N LEU A 357 13.79 -4.57 -12.59
CA LEU A 357 12.61 -4.62 -13.47
C LEU A 357 12.33 -3.21 -14.02
N ARG A 358 12.11 -3.12 -15.33
CA ARG A 358 11.86 -1.86 -16.07
C ARG A 358 10.72 -2.09 -17.06
N ASN A 359 10.15 -1.02 -17.59
CA ASN A 359 9.26 -1.08 -18.76
C ASN A 359 9.89 -0.37 -19.96
#